data_1ec8adf5072eeceac5b9c1d42d32618f
#
_entry.id   1ec8adf5072eeceac5b9c1d42d32618f
#
_cell.length_a   1.000
_cell.length_b   1.000
_cell.length_c   1.000
_cell.angle_alpha   90.00
_cell.angle_beta   90.00
_cell.angle_gamma   90.00
#
_symmetry.space_group_name_H-M   'P 1'
#
loop_
_entity.id
_entity.type
_entity.pdbx_description
1 polymer ?
#
loop_
_entity_poly.entity_id
_entity_poly.type
_entity_poly.pdbx_seq_one_letter_code
_entity_poly.pdbx_strand_id
1 'polypeptide(L)'
;SGTRGAMAVPLGGLMLFGLISKKAHLVLSTFFLGILIYLFFAHTYIGQSNPMIRRMRTAFHPTEDASFNVRAENKKKLAVYLKNRPFGEGLGLGGVEAQRFAHRVTTTIPHDSTYVKLWMETGIVGLCLYLSILIASLLRACYIVMFRVRNNELRGLLTAMLCGVFGLMVSAYGNAFFNQFPTQIIVFTFLAAALNGQRIDSYIDKEIKQNK
;
A
#
# COMPACT_ATOMS: atom_id res chain seq x y z
N SER A 1 9.13 -14.93 0.65
CA SER A 1 9.85 -13.69 0.42
C SER A 1 10.17 -13.05 1.77
N GLY A 2 11.44 -12.85 2.09
CA GLY A 2 11.87 -12.28 3.37
C GLY A 2 11.77 -10.75 3.43
N THR A 3 10.87 -10.13 2.68
CA THR A 3 10.71 -8.67 2.65
C THR A 3 9.82 -8.20 3.80
N ARG A 4 10.35 -7.30 4.64
CA ARG A 4 9.62 -6.68 5.77
C ARG A 4 8.33 -6.00 5.33
N GLY A 5 8.33 -5.42 4.13
CA GLY A 5 7.14 -4.76 3.57
C GLY A 5 5.97 -5.71 3.31
N ALA A 6 6.20 -7.00 3.07
CA ALA A 6 5.12 -7.96 2.88
C ALA A 6 4.24 -8.11 4.14
N MET A 7 4.81 -7.89 5.35
CA MET A 7 4.06 -7.92 6.61
C MET A 7 3.16 -6.69 6.80
N ALA A 8 3.46 -5.58 6.13
CA ALA A 8 2.61 -4.40 6.17
C ALA A 8 1.26 -4.63 5.45
N VAL A 9 1.20 -5.57 4.50
CA VAL A 9 -0.03 -5.87 3.74
C VAL A 9 -1.16 -6.36 4.66
N PRO A 10 -1.00 -7.47 5.43
CA PRO A 10 -2.07 -7.92 6.31
C PRO A 10 -2.39 -6.92 7.43
N LEU A 11 -1.40 -6.20 7.95
CA LEU A 11 -1.63 -5.19 8.99
C LEU A 11 -2.45 -4.01 8.44
N GLY A 12 -2.08 -3.47 7.29
CA GLY A 12 -2.86 -2.43 6.62
C GLY A 12 -4.28 -2.91 6.28
N GLY A 13 -4.41 -4.12 5.74
CA GLY A 13 -5.70 -4.71 5.44
C GLY A 13 -6.61 -4.84 6.66
N LEU A 14 -6.08 -5.30 7.79
CA LEU A 14 -6.81 -5.38 9.06
C LEU A 14 -7.25 -4.00 9.56
N MET A 15 -6.41 -2.98 9.47
CA MET A 15 -6.78 -1.61 9.83
C MET A 15 -7.98 -1.12 9.01
N LEU A 16 -7.95 -1.29 7.70
CA LEU A 16 -9.06 -0.88 6.84
C LEU A 16 -10.32 -1.71 7.13
N PHE A 17 -10.18 -3.02 7.36
CA PHE A 17 -11.30 -3.89 7.74
C PHE A 17 -11.98 -3.39 9.01
N GLY A 18 -11.23 -3.04 10.04
CA GLY A 18 -11.78 -2.46 11.28
C GLY A 18 -12.62 -1.21 10.98
N LEU A 19 -12.12 -0.29 10.15
CA LEU A 19 -12.82 0.95 9.80
C LEU A 19 -14.09 0.70 8.97
N ILE A 20 -14.05 -0.22 8.00
CA ILE A 20 -15.20 -0.51 7.11
C ILE A 20 -16.30 -1.30 7.82
N SER A 21 -15.96 -2.16 8.78
CA SER A 21 -16.88 -3.08 9.42
C SER A 21 -18.02 -2.43 10.21
N LYS A 22 -17.91 -1.14 10.56
CA LYS A 22 -18.88 -0.35 11.36
C LYS A 22 -19.22 -0.95 12.74
N LYS A 23 -18.52 -1.99 13.17
CA LYS A 23 -18.73 -2.67 14.44
C LYS A 23 -17.65 -2.24 15.42
N ALA A 24 -18.00 -1.46 16.45
CA ALA A 24 -17.07 -0.92 17.42
C ALA A 24 -16.13 -1.99 18.04
N HIS A 25 -16.66 -3.19 18.31
CA HIS A 25 -15.83 -4.27 18.85
C HIS A 25 -14.76 -4.76 17.86
N LEU A 26 -15.05 -4.76 16.55
CA LEU A 26 -14.03 -5.12 15.53
C LEU A 26 -12.97 -4.03 15.39
N VAL A 27 -13.35 -2.77 15.46
CA VAL A 27 -12.39 -1.65 15.47
C VAL A 27 -11.46 -1.77 16.67
N LEU A 28 -12.04 -1.97 17.87
CA LEU A 28 -11.29 -2.12 19.12
C LEU A 28 -10.38 -3.36 19.08
N SER A 29 -10.88 -4.51 18.61
CA SER A 29 -10.06 -5.73 18.52
C SER A 29 -8.92 -5.60 17.51
N THR A 30 -9.14 -4.92 16.37
CA THR A 30 -8.09 -4.65 15.38
C THR A 30 -7.02 -3.72 15.96
N PHE A 31 -7.43 -2.67 16.66
CA PHE A 31 -6.53 -1.75 17.34
C PHE A 31 -5.70 -2.45 18.43
N PHE A 32 -6.36 -3.27 19.27
CA PHE A 32 -5.72 -4.04 20.33
C PHE A 32 -4.72 -5.05 19.75
N LEU A 33 -5.08 -5.76 18.66
CA LEU A 33 -4.18 -6.67 17.95
C LEU A 33 -2.96 -5.92 17.39
N GLY A 34 -3.16 -4.72 16.84
CA GLY A 34 -2.06 -3.87 16.38
C GLY A 34 -1.09 -3.49 17.50
N ILE A 35 -1.62 -3.13 18.67
CA ILE A 35 -0.81 -2.85 19.86
C ILE A 35 -0.05 -4.09 20.31
N LEU A 36 -0.70 -5.26 20.37
CA LEU A 36 -0.03 -6.51 20.75
C LEU A 36 1.13 -6.86 19.81
N ILE A 37 0.91 -6.71 18.50
CA ILE A 37 1.95 -6.95 17.49
C ILE A 37 3.10 -5.95 17.67
N TYR A 38 2.79 -4.67 17.89
CA TYR A 38 3.81 -3.67 18.17
C TYR A 38 4.63 -4.01 19.43
N LEU A 39 3.96 -4.30 20.55
CA LEU A 39 4.62 -4.65 21.81
C LEU A 39 5.47 -5.92 21.66
N PHE A 40 4.97 -6.92 20.95
CA PHE A 40 5.71 -8.15 20.68
C PHE A 40 7.02 -7.88 19.93
N PHE A 41 6.98 -7.11 18.85
CA PHE A 41 8.18 -6.86 18.05
C PHE A 41 9.10 -5.78 18.64
N ALA A 42 8.57 -4.76 19.32
CA ALA A 42 9.35 -3.66 19.87
C ALA A 42 9.96 -3.97 21.25
N HIS A 43 9.25 -4.72 22.10
CA HIS A 43 9.64 -4.89 23.50
C HIS A 43 9.95 -6.29 23.95
N THR A 44 9.69 -7.35 23.13
CA THR A 44 10.02 -8.71 23.55
C THR A 44 11.20 -9.28 22.77
N TYR A 45 11.92 -10.21 23.37
CA TYR A 45 13.03 -10.94 22.75
C TYR A 45 12.66 -12.38 22.38
N ILE A 46 11.38 -12.75 22.47
CA ILE A 46 10.87 -14.09 22.18
C ILE A 46 11.08 -14.40 20.69
N GLY A 47 11.66 -15.57 20.39
CA GLY A 47 11.87 -16.03 19.01
C GLY A 47 13.08 -15.41 18.28
N GLN A 48 14.06 -14.84 18.99
CA GLN A 48 15.29 -14.30 18.37
C GLN A 48 16.14 -15.33 17.62
N SER A 49 16.01 -16.61 17.94
CA SER A 49 16.65 -17.71 17.20
C SER A 49 16.12 -17.84 15.77
N ASN A 50 14.89 -17.35 15.52
CA ASN A 50 14.31 -17.37 14.18
C ASN A 50 14.76 -16.14 13.37
N PRO A 51 15.47 -16.34 12.24
CA PRO A 51 15.99 -15.25 11.42
C PRO A 51 14.88 -14.30 10.90
N MET A 52 13.68 -14.84 10.67
CA MET A 52 12.55 -14.07 10.16
C MET A 52 12.00 -13.12 11.22
N ILE A 53 11.82 -13.60 12.47
CA ILE A 53 11.36 -12.77 13.60
C ILE A 53 12.37 -11.68 13.92
N ARG A 54 13.67 -12.02 13.95
CA ARG A 54 14.74 -11.06 14.16
C ARG A 54 14.76 -9.97 13.09
N ARG A 55 14.58 -10.35 11.82
CA ARG A 55 14.52 -9.39 10.69
C ARG A 55 13.28 -8.48 10.74
N MET A 56 12.15 -8.98 11.25
CA MET A 56 10.94 -8.17 11.44
C MET A 56 11.13 -7.16 12.57
N ARG A 57 11.80 -7.57 13.64
CA ARG A 57 12.07 -6.72 14.80
C ARG A 57 12.91 -5.49 14.45
N THR A 58 13.89 -5.62 13.54
CA THR A 58 14.68 -4.46 13.10
C THR A 58 13.82 -3.39 12.38
N ALA A 59 12.63 -3.72 11.90
CA ALA A 59 11.71 -2.71 11.35
C ALA A 59 11.15 -1.76 12.43
N PHE A 60 11.14 -2.20 13.70
CA PHE A 60 10.70 -1.39 14.85
C PHE A 60 11.85 -0.64 15.54
N HIS A 61 13.11 -0.89 15.13
CA HIS A 61 14.31 -0.18 15.57
C HIS A 61 15.03 0.45 14.37
N PRO A 62 14.44 1.47 13.73
CA PRO A 62 14.93 2.01 12.46
C PRO A 62 16.31 2.67 12.56
N THR A 63 16.68 3.17 13.73
CA THR A 63 17.99 3.82 13.97
C THR A 63 19.15 2.85 13.89
N GLU A 64 18.93 1.58 14.19
CA GLU A 64 19.93 0.52 14.16
C GLU A 64 20.01 -0.19 12.79
N ASP A 65 19.08 0.12 11.90
CA ASP A 65 19.01 -0.49 10.57
C ASP A 65 19.82 0.30 9.55
N ALA A 66 20.99 -0.24 9.19
CA ALA A 66 21.84 0.35 8.15
C ALA A 66 21.09 0.59 6.83
N SER A 67 20.20 -0.32 6.45
CA SER A 67 19.36 -0.23 5.25
C SER A 67 18.39 0.96 5.32
N PHE A 68 17.83 1.23 6.50
CA PHE A 68 16.94 2.38 6.73
C PHE A 68 17.74 3.70 6.62
N ASN A 69 18.93 3.76 7.21
CA ASN A 69 19.77 4.95 7.20
C ASN A 69 20.21 5.32 5.76
N VAL A 70 20.60 4.33 4.95
CA VAL A 70 20.92 4.54 3.54
C VAL A 70 19.72 5.09 2.75
N ARG A 71 18.51 4.54 2.98
CA ARG A 71 17.29 5.05 2.33
C ARG A 71 16.97 6.48 2.76
N ALA A 72 17.14 6.81 4.03
CA ALA A 72 16.91 8.16 4.54
C ALA A 72 17.89 9.16 3.91
N GLU A 73 19.16 8.80 3.79
CA GLU A 73 20.18 9.61 3.11
C GLU A 73 19.88 9.80 1.62
N ASN A 74 19.53 8.73 0.92
CA ASN A 74 19.12 8.77 -0.48
C ASN A 74 17.91 9.69 -0.69
N LYS A 75 16.89 9.62 0.19
CA LYS A 75 15.74 10.54 0.14
C LYS A 75 16.16 11.99 0.33
N LYS A 76 17.11 12.28 1.24
CA LYS A 76 17.63 13.66 1.43
C LYS A 76 18.35 14.15 0.16
N LYS A 77 19.22 13.34 -0.43
CA LYS A 77 19.89 13.66 -1.70
C LYS A 77 18.90 13.96 -2.82
N LEU A 78 17.87 13.10 -2.95
CA LEU A 78 16.78 13.29 -3.92
C LEU A 78 15.98 14.56 -3.66
N ALA A 79 15.67 14.87 -2.41
CA ALA A 79 14.92 16.08 -2.05
C ALA A 79 15.64 17.36 -2.47
N VAL A 80 16.95 17.41 -2.27
CA VAL A 80 17.77 18.54 -2.72
C VAL A 80 17.80 18.62 -4.23
N TYR A 81 18.04 17.50 -4.90
CA TYR A 81 18.16 17.46 -6.36
C TYR A 81 16.83 17.80 -7.08
N LEU A 82 15.71 17.28 -6.58
CA LEU A 82 14.38 17.46 -7.18
C LEU A 82 13.71 18.78 -6.76
N LYS A 83 14.30 19.56 -5.86
CA LYS A 83 13.72 20.84 -5.40
C LYS A 83 13.35 21.78 -6.54
N ASN A 84 14.19 21.86 -7.55
CA ASN A 84 14.00 22.73 -8.72
C ASN A 84 13.38 21.96 -9.92
N ARG A 85 12.87 20.75 -9.72
CA ARG A 85 12.31 19.86 -10.75
C ARG A 85 10.94 19.34 -10.34
N PRO A 86 9.89 20.20 -10.33
CA PRO A 86 8.58 19.82 -9.83
C PRO A 86 7.91 18.70 -10.62
N PHE A 87 8.32 18.49 -11.89
CA PHE A 87 7.83 17.43 -12.77
C PHE A 87 8.79 16.22 -12.87
N GLY A 88 9.85 16.19 -12.04
CA GLY A 88 10.80 15.08 -12.02
C GLY A 88 11.76 15.06 -13.22
N GLU A 89 12.33 13.88 -13.48
CA GLU A 89 13.31 13.67 -14.56
C GLU A 89 12.70 13.05 -15.84
N GLY A 90 11.49 12.55 -15.75
CA GLY A 90 10.79 11.82 -16.81
C GLY A 90 10.56 10.36 -16.49
N LEU A 91 9.50 9.81 -17.09
CA LEU A 91 9.11 8.41 -16.91
C LEU A 91 10.23 7.47 -17.35
N GLY A 92 10.47 6.43 -16.54
CA GLY A 92 11.51 5.44 -16.80
C GLY A 92 12.93 5.87 -16.41
N LEU A 93 13.12 7.10 -15.89
CA LEU A 93 14.43 7.61 -15.45
C LEU A 93 14.64 7.57 -13.92
N GLY A 94 13.79 6.80 -13.22
CA GLY A 94 13.88 6.57 -11.78
C GLY A 94 14.51 5.23 -11.43
N GLY A 95 15.65 5.26 -10.72
CA GLY A 95 16.31 4.05 -10.23
C GLY A 95 17.45 3.52 -11.09
N VAL A 96 18.20 2.57 -10.54
CA VAL A 96 19.45 2.08 -11.14
C VAL A 96 19.26 1.34 -12.47
N GLU A 97 18.09 0.79 -12.72
CA GLU A 97 17.78 0.14 -14.00
C GLU A 97 17.78 1.11 -15.17
N ALA A 98 17.54 2.40 -14.89
CA ALA A 98 17.53 3.45 -15.90
C ALA A 98 18.93 3.91 -16.34
N GLN A 99 20.00 3.47 -15.68
CA GLN A 99 21.39 3.77 -16.08
C GLN A 99 21.71 3.36 -17.52
N ARG A 100 20.97 2.38 -18.04
CA ARG A 100 21.10 1.93 -19.44
C ARG A 100 20.73 3.02 -20.46
N PHE A 101 19.92 3.98 -20.05
CA PHE A 101 19.35 5.01 -20.92
C PHE A 101 19.91 6.41 -20.64
N ALA A 102 20.25 6.70 -19.38
CA ALA A 102 20.74 8.01 -18.97
C ALA A 102 21.58 7.92 -17.71
N HIS A 103 22.63 8.77 -17.63
CA HIS A 103 23.44 8.97 -16.43
C HIS A 103 22.98 10.24 -15.72
N ARG A 104 22.06 10.10 -14.76
CA ARG A 104 21.53 11.19 -13.94
C ARG A 104 21.57 10.83 -12.45
N VAL A 105 21.39 11.79 -11.57
CA VAL A 105 21.38 11.52 -10.13
C VAL A 105 20.26 10.53 -9.76
N THR A 106 19.10 10.64 -10.37
CA THR A 106 17.99 9.71 -10.14
C THR A 106 18.27 8.28 -10.60
N THR A 107 19.15 8.08 -11.58
CA THR A 107 19.53 6.75 -12.06
C THR A 107 20.65 6.12 -11.23
N THR A 108 21.34 6.88 -10.39
CA THR A 108 22.40 6.36 -9.50
C THR A 108 21.85 5.90 -8.14
N ILE A 109 20.60 6.29 -7.80
CA ILE A 109 19.98 6.01 -6.51
C ILE A 109 18.98 4.85 -6.67
N PRO A 110 19.15 3.73 -5.92
CA PRO A 110 18.21 2.64 -5.95
C PRO A 110 16.85 3.08 -5.41
N HIS A 111 15.76 2.65 -6.08
CA HIS A 111 14.41 2.92 -5.65
C HIS A 111 13.86 1.72 -4.86
N ASP A 112 13.80 1.84 -3.55
CA ASP A 112 13.24 0.82 -2.65
C ASP A 112 11.76 1.05 -2.34
N SER A 113 11.12 2.04 -2.98
CA SER A 113 9.73 2.43 -2.76
C SER A 113 9.08 2.83 -4.08
N THR A 114 7.86 2.36 -4.30
CA THR A 114 7.06 2.78 -5.46
C THR A 114 6.85 4.29 -5.48
N TYR A 115 6.60 4.90 -4.32
CA TYR A 115 6.37 6.35 -4.23
C TYR A 115 7.64 7.16 -4.45
N VAL A 116 8.80 6.67 -4.03
CA VAL A 116 10.09 7.32 -4.33
C VAL A 116 10.41 7.24 -5.80
N LYS A 117 10.18 6.09 -6.45
CA LYS A 117 10.33 5.96 -7.91
C LYS A 117 9.45 6.95 -8.65
N LEU A 118 8.17 7.02 -8.28
CA LEU A 118 7.22 7.95 -8.89
C LEU A 118 7.66 9.40 -8.69
N TRP A 119 8.16 9.74 -7.49
CA TRP A 119 8.71 11.07 -7.21
C TRP A 119 9.92 11.41 -8.08
N MET A 120 10.83 10.47 -8.30
CA MET A 120 11.96 10.67 -9.20
C MET A 120 11.53 10.93 -10.65
N GLU A 121 10.54 10.16 -11.11
CA GLU A 121 10.10 10.20 -12.50
C GLU A 121 9.16 11.36 -12.82
N THR A 122 8.21 11.68 -11.93
CA THR A 122 7.13 12.65 -12.19
C THR A 122 7.17 13.87 -11.25
N GLY A 123 8.17 13.95 -10.39
CA GLY A 123 8.32 15.03 -9.41
C GLY A 123 7.23 15.02 -8.34
N ILE A 124 7.22 16.11 -7.57
CA ILE A 124 6.23 16.28 -6.50
C ILE A 124 4.82 16.44 -7.05
N VAL A 125 4.67 17.08 -8.21
CA VAL A 125 3.37 17.31 -8.86
C VAL A 125 2.73 15.98 -9.26
N GLY A 126 3.48 15.12 -9.97
CA GLY A 126 2.96 13.81 -10.38
C GLY A 126 2.71 12.88 -9.20
N LEU A 127 3.59 12.89 -8.19
CA LEU A 127 3.37 12.11 -6.97
C LEU A 127 2.09 12.53 -6.23
N CYS A 128 1.87 13.84 -6.03
CA CYS A 128 0.65 14.35 -5.38
C CYS A 128 -0.60 14.02 -6.19
N LEU A 129 -0.56 14.16 -7.51
CA LEU A 129 -1.67 13.81 -8.40
C LEU A 129 -2.00 12.32 -8.31
N TYR A 130 -0.99 11.45 -8.42
CA TYR A 130 -1.16 10.01 -8.33
C TYR A 130 -1.76 9.58 -6.98
N LEU A 131 -1.21 10.08 -5.87
CA LEU A 131 -1.70 9.76 -4.54
C LEU A 131 -3.13 10.29 -4.32
N SER A 132 -3.45 11.49 -4.80
CA SER A 132 -4.80 12.04 -4.66
C SER A 132 -5.84 11.22 -5.43
N ILE A 133 -5.54 10.78 -6.66
CA ILE A 133 -6.42 9.90 -7.44
C ILE A 133 -6.60 8.55 -6.75
N LEU A 134 -5.51 7.95 -6.28
CA LEU A 134 -5.54 6.64 -5.63
C LEU A 134 -6.33 6.67 -4.32
N ILE A 135 -6.09 7.69 -3.48
CA ILE A 135 -6.80 7.87 -2.21
C ILE A 135 -8.28 8.20 -2.46
N ALA A 136 -8.59 9.11 -3.39
CA ALA A 136 -9.98 9.46 -3.72
C ALA A 136 -10.75 8.23 -4.24
N SER A 137 -10.12 7.42 -5.09
CA SER A 137 -10.72 6.19 -5.61
C SER A 137 -10.96 5.16 -4.50
N LEU A 138 -10.01 4.99 -3.59
CA LEU A 138 -10.15 4.10 -2.43
C LEU A 138 -11.27 4.57 -1.50
N LEU A 139 -11.31 5.86 -1.15
CA LEU A 139 -12.34 6.43 -0.28
C LEU A 139 -13.73 6.29 -0.89
N ARG A 140 -13.85 6.55 -2.21
CA ARG A 140 -15.10 6.36 -2.93
C ARG A 140 -15.53 4.90 -2.96
N ALA A 141 -14.60 3.96 -3.19
CA ALA A 141 -14.89 2.53 -3.16
C ALA A 141 -15.34 2.07 -1.76
N CYS A 142 -14.65 2.52 -0.70
CA CYS A 142 -15.06 2.27 0.68
C CYS A 142 -16.47 2.81 0.95
N TYR A 143 -16.78 4.03 0.51
CA TYR A 143 -18.13 4.61 0.65
C TYR A 143 -19.20 3.74 -0.04
N ILE A 144 -18.95 3.29 -1.28
CA ILE A 144 -19.89 2.44 -2.02
C ILE A 144 -20.10 1.12 -1.30
N VAL A 145 -19.06 0.43 -0.90
CA VAL A 145 -19.14 -0.86 -0.21
C VAL A 145 -19.86 -0.73 1.14
N MET A 146 -19.59 0.35 1.88
CA MET A 146 -20.19 0.57 3.19
C MET A 146 -21.67 0.96 3.15
N PHE A 147 -22.09 1.75 2.15
CA PHE A 147 -23.39 2.42 2.18
C PHE A 147 -24.31 2.07 1.00
N ARG A 148 -23.77 1.55 -0.10
CA ARG A 148 -24.54 1.32 -1.34
C ARG A 148 -24.75 -0.16 -1.66
N VAL A 149 -23.87 -1.05 -1.22
CA VAL A 149 -23.99 -2.50 -1.43
C VAL A 149 -24.87 -3.09 -0.34
N ARG A 150 -25.94 -3.78 -0.72
CA ARG A 150 -26.94 -4.38 0.17
C ARG A 150 -26.69 -5.87 0.40
N ASN A 151 -26.30 -6.60 -0.64
CA ASN A 151 -25.97 -8.01 -0.55
C ASN A 151 -24.76 -8.22 0.37
N ASN A 152 -24.94 -9.01 1.43
CA ASN A 152 -23.92 -9.21 2.47
C ASN A 152 -22.70 -10.00 1.95
N GLU A 153 -22.89 -10.96 1.05
CA GLU A 153 -21.82 -11.77 0.48
C GLU A 153 -20.95 -10.91 -0.43
N LEU A 154 -21.59 -10.16 -1.35
CA LEU A 154 -20.89 -9.23 -2.22
C LEU A 154 -20.13 -8.17 -1.41
N ARG A 155 -20.76 -7.60 -0.38
CA ARG A 155 -20.12 -6.63 0.51
C ARG A 155 -18.90 -7.22 1.21
N GLY A 156 -18.97 -8.46 1.70
CA GLY A 156 -17.86 -9.17 2.30
C GLY A 156 -16.69 -9.35 1.33
N LEU A 157 -16.98 -9.80 0.10
CA LEU A 157 -15.98 -9.99 -0.96
C LEU A 157 -15.28 -8.66 -1.33
N LEU A 158 -16.07 -7.61 -1.62
CA LEU A 158 -15.52 -6.30 -1.99
C LEU A 158 -14.74 -5.66 -0.83
N THR A 159 -15.16 -5.88 0.41
CA THR A 159 -14.39 -5.44 1.59
C THR A 159 -13.03 -6.12 1.64
N ALA A 160 -12.97 -7.44 1.44
CA ALA A 160 -11.70 -8.18 1.41
C ALA A 160 -10.78 -7.68 0.30
N MET A 161 -11.31 -7.41 -0.91
CA MET A 161 -10.55 -6.83 -2.01
C MET A 161 -9.97 -5.46 -1.65
N LEU A 162 -10.77 -4.56 -1.06
CA LEU A 162 -10.31 -3.22 -0.63
C LEU A 162 -9.25 -3.29 0.47
N CYS A 163 -9.41 -4.21 1.43
CA CYS A 163 -8.40 -4.45 2.45
C CYS A 163 -7.06 -4.88 1.85
N GLY A 164 -7.10 -5.75 0.84
CA GLY A 164 -5.91 -6.14 0.07
C GLY A 164 -5.26 -4.95 -0.64
N VAL A 165 -6.04 -4.14 -1.35
CA VAL A 165 -5.57 -2.92 -2.03
C VAL A 165 -4.90 -1.97 -1.06
N PHE A 166 -5.54 -1.66 0.06
CA PHE A 166 -5.00 -0.75 1.06
C PHE A 166 -3.71 -1.29 1.70
N GLY A 167 -3.69 -2.59 2.03
CA GLY A 167 -2.48 -3.24 2.53
C GLY A 167 -1.31 -3.14 1.55
N LEU A 168 -1.57 -3.34 0.25
CA LEU A 168 -0.57 -3.18 -0.80
C LEU A 168 -0.11 -1.72 -0.92
N MET A 169 -1.02 -0.73 -0.81
CA MET A 169 -0.67 0.70 -0.80
C MET A 169 0.27 1.04 0.36
N VAL A 170 0.00 0.54 1.57
CA VAL A 170 0.87 0.74 2.74
C VAL A 170 2.23 0.10 2.51
N SER A 171 2.26 -1.13 2.02
CA SER A 171 3.49 -1.87 1.73
C SER A 171 4.35 -1.22 0.63
N ALA A 172 3.74 -0.51 -0.31
CA ALA A 172 4.40 0.19 -1.42
C ALA A 172 5.33 1.32 -0.94
N TYR A 173 5.17 1.81 0.28
CA TYR A 173 6.08 2.78 0.90
C TYR A 173 7.50 2.21 1.10
N GLY A 174 7.60 0.93 1.42
CA GLY A 174 8.87 0.24 1.64
C GLY A 174 9.29 -0.72 0.54
N ASN A 175 8.52 -0.82 -0.55
CA ASN A 175 8.77 -1.75 -1.65
C ASN A 175 8.33 -1.15 -3.00
N ALA A 176 9.09 -1.46 -4.04
CA ALA A 176 8.85 -0.94 -5.40
C ALA A 176 8.06 -1.91 -6.28
N PHE A 177 7.00 -2.54 -5.77
CA PHE A 177 6.25 -3.56 -6.51
C PHE A 177 4.85 -3.14 -6.97
N PHE A 178 4.31 -2.05 -6.43
CA PHE A 178 2.90 -1.69 -6.59
C PHE A 178 2.50 -1.45 -8.05
N ASN A 179 3.38 -0.83 -8.83
CA ASN A 179 3.17 -0.55 -10.25
C ASN A 179 3.80 -1.61 -11.17
N GLN A 180 4.07 -2.82 -10.66
CA GLN A 180 4.65 -3.91 -11.44
C GLN A 180 3.61 -5.00 -11.71
N PHE A 181 3.78 -5.74 -12.81
CA PHE A 181 3.02 -6.95 -13.08
C PHE A 181 3.40 -8.06 -12.08
N PRO A 182 2.46 -8.82 -11.53
CA PRO A 182 0.99 -8.79 -11.72
C PRO A 182 0.26 -7.87 -10.73
N THR A 183 0.94 -7.27 -9.75
CA THR A 183 0.31 -6.53 -8.63
C THR A 183 -0.55 -5.38 -9.12
N GLN A 184 -0.10 -4.65 -10.13
CA GLN A 184 -0.85 -3.54 -10.70
C GLN A 184 -2.23 -3.97 -11.22
N ILE A 185 -2.30 -5.10 -11.93
CA ILE A 185 -3.57 -5.63 -12.45
C ILE A 185 -4.52 -5.96 -11.29
N ILE A 186 -4.03 -6.65 -10.27
CA ILE A 186 -4.83 -7.03 -9.09
C ILE A 186 -5.41 -5.78 -8.40
N VAL A 187 -4.56 -4.78 -8.14
CA VAL A 187 -4.96 -3.55 -7.46
C VAL A 187 -6.06 -2.82 -8.22
N PHE A 188 -5.86 -2.57 -9.52
CA PHE A 188 -6.83 -1.81 -10.30
C PHE A 188 -8.09 -2.61 -10.60
N THR A 189 -8.02 -3.93 -10.77
CA THR A 189 -9.19 -4.79 -10.90
C THR A 189 -10.03 -4.79 -9.63
N PHE A 190 -9.41 -4.93 -8.45
CA PHE A 190 -10.12 -4.93 -7.17
C PHE A 190 -10.75 -3.57 -6.89
N LEU A 191 -10.04 -2.50 -7.21
CA LEU A 191 -10.54 -1.14 -7.05
C LEU A 191 -11.72 -0.88 -8.00
N ALA A 192 -11.62 -1.30 -9.26
CA ALA A 192 -12.69 -1.18 -10.24
C ALA A 192 -13.92 -1.99 -9.86
N ALA A 193 -13.75 -3.23 -9.35
CA ALA A 193 -14.84 -4.05 -8.85
C ALA A 193 -15.56 -3.36 -7.70
N ALA A 194 -14.84 -2.81 -6.73
CA ALA A 194 -15.42 -2.13 -5.58
C ALA A 194 -16.14 -0.83 -5.97
N LEU A 195 -15.58 -0.05 -6.91
CA LEU A 195 -16.22 1.16 -7.44
C LEU A 195 -17.52 0.86 -8.19
N ASN A 196 -17.61 -0.31 -8.82
CA ASN A 196 -18.83 -0.79 -9.49
C ASN A 196 -19.73 -1.62 -8.57
N GLY A 197 -19.43 -1.74 -7.29
CA GLY A 197 -20.14 -2.59 -6.34
C GLY A 197 -21.65 -2.39 -6.30
N GLN A 198 -22.14 -1.14 -6.36
CA GLN A 198 -23.56 -0.82 -6.41
C GLN A 198 -24.22 -1.37 -7.68
N ARG A 199 -23.54 -1.31 -8.82
CA ARG A 199 -24.06 -1.80 -10.09
C ARG A 199 -24.14 -3.34 -10.07
N ILE A 200 -23.09 -4.00 -9.60
CA ILE A 200 -23.03 -5.44 -9.44
C ILE A 200 -24.17 -5.93 -8.52
N ASP A 201 -24.38 -5.27 -7.38
CA ASP A 201 -25.44 -5.55 -6.43
C ASP A 201 -26.83 -5.50 -7.10
N SER A 202 -27.09 -4.48 -7.93
CA SER A 202 -28.33 -4.32 -8.65
C SER A 202 -28.59 -5.40 -9.72
N TYR A 203 -27.53 -5.95 -10.32
CA TYR A 203 -27.65 -7.09 -11.24
C TYR A 203 -28.02 -8.38 -10.51
N ILE A 204 -27.35 -8.66 -9.40
CA ILE A 204 -27.64 -9.83 -8.56
C ILE A 204 -29.09 -9.81 -8.08
N ASP A 205 -29.59 -8.65 -7.62
CA ASP A 205 -30.98 -8.50 -7.17
C ASP A 205 -31.99 -8.76 -8.29
N LYS A 206 -31.70 -8.38 -9.53
CA LYS A 206 -32.56 -8.66 -10.69
C LYS A 206 -32.59 -10.14 -11.04
N GLU A 207 -31.45 -10.81 -11.07
CA GLU A 207 -31.37 -12.25 -11.36
C GLU A 207 -32.12 -13.08 -10.31
N ILE A 208 -32.00 -12.74 -9.02
CA ILE A 208 -32.72 -13.41 -7.96
C ILE A 208 -34.27 -13.27 -8.11
N LYS A 209 -34.71 -12.10 -8.62
CA LYS A 209 -36.16 -11.85 -8.86
C LYS A 209 -36.70 -12.54 -10.09
N GLN A 210 -35.87 -12.78 -11.11
CA GLN A 210 -36.27 -13.49 -12.34
C GLN A 210 -36.36 -15.01 -12.14
N ASN A 211 -35.59 -15.55 -11.19
CA ASN A 211 -35.52 -16.98 -10.88
C ASN A 211 -36.51 -17.42 -9.78
N LYS A 212 -37.35 -16.51 -9.29
CA LYS A 212 -38.48 -16.77 -8.38
C LYS A 212 -39.81 -16.66 -9.10
#